data_bf33b0ffff418dd53eb40e6251f0e540
#
_entry.id   bf33b0ffff418dd53eb40e6251f0e540
#
_cell.length_a   1.000
_cell.length_b   1.000
_cell.length_c   1.000
_cell.angle_alpha   90.00
_cell.angle_beta   90.00
_cell.angle_gamma   90.00
#
_symmetry.space_group_name_H-M   'P 1'
#
loop_
_entity.id
_entity.type
_entity.pdbx_description
1 polymer ?
#
loop_
_entity_poly.entity_id
_entity_poly.type
_entity_poly.pdbx_seq_one_letter_code
_entity_poly.pdbx_strand_id
1 'polypeptide(L)'
;MFSTHKLYMVVVGFALQALATWTAYEEYQSTLGVSITNHSSSRPNITFSPFDSWKSFPASSPRTKTCYVQSHNDFKTDDSEYILSAIQDCNNGGHVVFPQGQTYVIGKALDLTFLSCIDLDIKAYIQFTNDTDYWQANAFNQTFQNATTFFQLGGNDVNVYGGGLLDGNGQVWYDLYASDALILRPILFGTIGLHTGSVSDIRLRYSPQWYNFVANSTDVVFDGIDITGYSASENEAKNTDGWDTYRSENVVIQNSIINNGDDCVSFKPNSTDILVQNLHCNGSHGISVGSLGQYVGEVDIVENVYVYNISMYNASDGARIKVWPGAASALSEDLQGGGGTGRVSNITYQDILIDNVDYAVEVTQCYGQKNLTLCNEFPSNLTIDRITINNVHGSTSSKYSPISGYVVCSSQDVCGNIELNGIDVVSPSGNTNLFTCGNVDESLLHGINCISTNDGSD
;
A
#
# COMPACT_ATOMS: atom_id res chain seq x y z
N MET A 1 10.46 -15.95 45.83
CA MET A 1 9.55 -14.82 46.11
C MET A 1 10.10 -13.61 45.36
N PHE A 2 9.97 -13.59 44.05
CA PHE A 2 10.26 -12.47 43.17
C PHE A 2 9.09 -12.37 42.16
N SER A 3 8.33 -11.49 42.43
CA SER A 3 7.79 -10.28 41.85
C SER A 3 6.77 -10.47 40.73
N THR A 4 5.52 -10.69 41.14
CA THR A 4 4.30 -10.50 40.35
C THR A 4 4.05 -9.01 39.98
N HIS A 5 4.85 -8.07 40.52
CA HIS A 5 4.68 -6.62 40.29
C HIS A 5 5.27 -6.13 38.94
N LYS A 6 6.25 -6.82 38.34
CA LYS A 6 6.82 -6.39 37.06
C LYS A 6 5.91 -6.70 35.86
N LEU A 7 5.11 -7.75 35.94
CA LEU A 7 4.20 -8.10 34.84
C LEU A 7 3.01 -7.14 34.75
N TYR A 8 2.49 -6.68 35.90
CA TYR A 8 1.40 -5.69 35.94
C TYR A 8 1.82 -4.30 35.44
N MET A 9 3.07 -3.88 35.65
CA MET A 9 3.55 -2.60 35.13
C MET A 9 3.75 -2.61 33.64
N VAL A 10 4.09 -3.73 33.02
CA VAL A 10 4.24 -3.82 31.56
C VAL A 10 2.87 -3.75 30.86
N VAL A 11 1.88 -4.47 31.36
CA VAL A 11 0.51 -4.47 30.76
C VAL A 11 -0.17 -3.11 30.92
N VAL A 12 -0.01 -2.45 32.06
CA VAL A 12 -0.54 -1.10 32.30
C VAL A 12 0.21 -0.05 31.49
N GLY A 13 1.53 -0.25 31.24
CA GLY A 13 2.34 0.59 30.40
C GLY A 13 1.88 0.60 28.94
N PHE A 14 1.56 -0.56 28.38
CA PHE A 14 1.05 -0.67 27.00
C PHE A 14 -0.36 -0.07 26.84
N ALA A 15 -1.25 -0.26 27.82
CA ALA A 15 -2.59 0.34 27.79
C ALA A 15 -2.53 1.88 27.93
N LEU A 16 -1.60 2.41 28.73
CA LEU A 16 -1.38 3.86 28.88
C LEU A 16 -0.69 4.47 27.66
N GLN A 17 0.21 3.76 26.99
CA GLN A 17 0.78 4.17 25.70
C GLN A 17 -0.27 4.18 24.58
N ALA A 18 -1.14 3.19 24.50
CA ALA A 18 -2.25 3.17 23.56
C ALA A 18 -3.25 4.33 23.78
N LEU A 19 -3.53 4.68 25.02
CA LEU A 19 -4.35 5.84 25.37
C LEU A 19 -3.65 7.18 25.08
N ALA A 20 -2.36 7.30 25.33
CA ALA A 20 -1.59 8.51 25.04
C ALA A 20 -1.41 8.74 23.53
N THR A 21 -1.27 7.68 22.74
CA THR A 21 -1.27 7.77 21.27
C THR A 21 -2.65 8.14 20.74
N TRP A 22 -3.74 7.74 21.40
CA TRP A 22 -5.10 8.11 21.04
C TRP A 22 -5.34 9.63 21.17
N THR A 23 -4.97 10.23 22.30
CA THR A 23 -5.16 11.67 22.52
C THR A 23 -4.29 12.53 21.59
N ALA A 24 -3.06 12.13 21.34
CA ALA A 24 -2.16 12.80 20.41
C ALA A 24 -2.66 12.67 18.95
N TYR A 25 -3.29 11.56 18.60
CA TYR A 25 -3.88 11.35 17.30
C TYR A 25 -5.13 12.21 17.05
N GLU A 26 -6.05 12.30 18.02
CA GLU A 26 -7.21 13.19 17.90
C GLU A 26 -6.80 14.66 17.77
N GLU A 27 -5.74 15.07 18.48
CA GLU A 27 -5.20 16.43 18.39
C GLU A 27 -4.52 16.69 17.03
N TYR A 28 -3.85 15.69 16.44
CA TYR A 28 -3.25 15.76 15.12
C TYR A 28 -4.32 15.77 14.00
N GLN A 29 -5.35 14.93 14.10
CA GLN A 29 -6.48 14.92 13.16
C GLN A 29 -7.23 16.25 13.16
N SER A 30 -7.37 16.89 14.29
CA SER A 30 -8.01 18.21 14.40
C SER A 30 -7.20 19.31 13.70
N THR A 31 -5.89 19.18 13.64
CA THR A 31 -4.99 20.10 12.92
C THR A 31 -4.99 19.92 11.41
N LEU A 32 -5.26 18.70 10.93
CA LEU A 32 -5.34 18.40 9.49
C LEU A 32 -6.73 18.69 8.89
N GLY A 33 -7.72 19.07 9.70
CA GLY A 33 -9.10 19.31 9.24
C GLY A 33 -9.83 18.04 8.80
N VAL A 34 -9.30 16.86 9.11
CA VAL A 34 -9.95 15.58 8.87
C VAL A 34 -10.98 15.36 9.97
N SER A 35 -12.23 15.66 9.68
CA SER A 35 -13.36 15.37 10.58
C SER A 35 -13.70 13.88 10.49
N ILE A 36 -13.55 13.14 11.59
CA ILE A 36 -14.14 11.80 11.70
C ILE A 36 -15.66 12.02 11.71
N THR A 37 -16.27 11.89 10.55
CA THR A 37 -17.72 12.01 10.39
C THR A 37 -18.40 10.76 10.93
N ASN A 38 -19.57 10.97 11.52
CA ASN A 38 -20.45 9.90 12.03
C ASN A 38 -20.51 8.72 11.08
N HIS A 39 -20.23 7.53 11.60
CA HIS A 39 -20.27 6.27 10.89
C HIS A 39 -21.58 6.13 10.10
N SER A 40 -21.48 6.34 8.81
CA SER A 40 -22.59 6.12 7.89
C SER A 40 -22.50 4.68 7.38
N SER A 41 -23.60 3.95 7.44
CA SER A 41 -23.74 2.65 6.78
C SER A 41 -23.75 2.74 5.24
N SER A 42 -23.47 3.92 4.70
CA SER A 42 -23.35 4.17 3.26
C SER A 42 -21.90 4.09 2.81
N ARG A 43 -21.69 3.50 1.63
CA ARG A 43 -20.38 3.51 0.97
C ARG A 43 -19.86 4.95 0.84
N PRO A 44 -18.55 5.19 1.09
CA PRO A 44 -17.97 6.52 0.96
C PRO A 44 -18.15 7.11 -0.43
N ASN A 45 -18.35 8.43 -0.50
CA ASN A 45 -18.38 9.15 -1.76
C ASN A 45 -16.96 9.37 -2.27
N ILE A 46 -16.75 9.26 -3.58
CA ILE A 46 -15.51 9.68 -4.22
C ILE A 46 -15.45 11.20 -4.18
N THR A 47 -14.42 11.77 -3.55
CA THR A 47 -14.29 13.20 -3.33
C THR A 47 -13.93 13.98 -4.59
N PHE A 48 -13.27 13.33 -5.54
CA PHE A 48 -12.89 13.89 -6.83
C PHE A 48 -12.91 12.77 -7.89
N SER A 49 -13.29 13.09 -9.11
CA SER A 49 -13.15 12.17 -10.26
C SER A 49 -12.50 12.93 -11.42
N PRO A 50 -11.30 12.56 -11.83
CA PRO A 50 -10.60 13.21 -12.93
C PRO A 50 -11.17 12.84 -14.31
N PHE A 51 -12.01 11.81 -14.36
CA PHE A 51 -12.54 11.27 -15.61
C PHE A 51 -14.06 11.46 -15.68
N ASP A 52 -14.54 12.07 -16.75
CA ASP A 52 -15.98 12.20 -17.02
C ASP A 52 -16.70 10.84 -17.14
N SER A 53 -15.93 9.78 -17.35
CA SER A 53 -16.39 8.39 -17.53
C SER A 53 -16.12 7.48 -16.35
N TRP A 54 -15.72 8.02 -15.16
CA TRP A 54 -15.53 7.15 -14.00
C TRP A 54 -16.82 6.42 -13.65
N LYS A 55 -16.75 5.09 -13.61
CA LYS A 55 -17.91 4.26 -13.29
C LYS A 55 -18.42 4.59 -11.89
N SER A 56 -19.68 4.97 -11.76
CA SER A 56 -20.29 5.13 -10.45
C SER A 56 -20.37 3.78 -9.74
N PHE A 57 -19.99 3.75 -8.47
CA PHE A 57 -20.14 2.54 -7.66
C PHE A 57 -21.63 2.22 -7.43
N PRO A 58 -22.06 0.96 -7.58
CA PRO A 58 -23.41 0.56 -7.23
C PRO A 58 -23.74 0.88 -5.77
N ALA A 59 -24.96 1.30 -5.50
CA ALA A 59 -25.42 1.52 -4.13
C ALA A 59 -25.54 0.19 -3.38
N SER A 60 -25.25 0.22 -2.07
CA SER A 60 -25.43 -0.95 -1.20
C SER A 60 -26.90 -1.29 -1.02
N SER A 61 -27.19 -2.59 -0.98
CA SER A 61 -28.53 -3.10 -0.65
C SER A 61 -28.87 -2.84 0.83
N PRO A 62 -30.15 -2.71 1.22
CA PRO A 62 -30.52 -2.53 2.63
C PRO A 62 -30.06 -3.67 3.53
N ARG A 63 -29.59 -3.33 4.74
CA ARG A 63 -29.26 -4.28 5.80
C ARG A 63 -30.44 -4.36 6.78
N THR A 64 -31.01 -5.55 6.94
CA THR A 64 -32.26 -5.75 7.71
C THR A 64 -32.08 -6.56 9.00
N LYS A 65 -30.91 -7.18 9.20
CA LYS A 65 -30.57 -7.99 10.37
C LYS A 65 -29.31 -7.46 11.03
N THR A 66 -29.27 -7.42 12.36
CA THR A 66 -28.05 -7.07 13.12
C THR A 66 -27.59 -8.26 13.97
N CYS A 67 -26.31 -8.59 13.88
CA CYS A 67 -25.66 -9.62 14.69
C CYS A 67 -24.50 -8.99 15.47
N TYR A 68 -24.39 -9.33 16.73
CA TYR A 68 -23.29 -8.90 17.58
C TYR A 68 -22.27 -10.02 17.76
N VAL A 69 -21.01 -9.73 17.51
CA VAL A 69 -19.94 -10.71 17.70
C VAL A 69 -19.65 -10.90 19.17
N GLN A 70 -19.63 -12.17 19.63
CA GLN A 70 -19.22 -12.51 20.99
C GLN A 70 -17.69 -12.45 21.09
N SER A 71 -17.17 -12.15 22.29
CA SER A 71 -15.74 -12.10 22.58
C SER A 71 -15.44 -12.68 23.96
N HIS A 72 -14.30 -13.30 24.12
CA HIS A 72 -13.73 -13.64 25.44
C HIS A 72 -13.19 -12.37 26.14
N ASN A 73 -12.86 -11.34 25.39
CA ASN A 73 -12.39 -10.03 25.87
C ASN A 73 -11.19 -10.11 26.83
N ASP A 74 -10.25 -11.00 26.57
CA ASP A 74 -9.12 -11.31 27.47
C ASP A 74 -7.73 -11.16 26.82
N PHE A 75 -7.65 -10.71 25.54
CA PHE A 75 -6.42 -10.59 24.73
C PHE A 75 -5.65 -11.91 24.54
N LYS A 76 -6.29 -13.04 24.75
CA LYS A 76 -5.60 -14.33 24.75
C LYS A 76 -6.36 -15.44 24.06
N THR A 77 -7.64 -15.57 24.36
CA THR A 77 -8.46 -16.68 23.85
C THR A 77 -8.91 -16.37 22.42
N ASP A 78 -8.75 -17.34 21.54
CA ASP A 78 -9.14 -17.24 20.13
C ASP A 78 -10.65 -17.05 19.97
N ASP A 79 -11.06 -15.97 19.34
CA ASP A 79 -12.44 -15.59 19.04
C ASP A 79 -12.86 -15.90 17.60
N SER A 80 -12.01 -16.53 16.80
CA SER A 80 -12.25 -16.77 15.37
C SER A 80 -13.58 -17.46 15.09
N GLU A 81 -13.99 -18.41 15.93
CA GLU A 81 -15.27 -19.13 15.79
C GLU A 81 -16.48 -18.22 16.06
N TYR A 82 -16.40 -17.36 17.05
CA TYR A 82 -17.46 -16.38 17.33
C TYR A 82 -17.61 -15.36 16.20
N ILE A 83 -16.48 -14.91 15.66
CA ILE A 83 -16.43 -14.00 14.51
C ILE A 83 -17.10 -14.67 13.30
N LEU A 84 -16.64 -15.86 12.93
CA LEU A 84 -17.15 -16.58 11.76
C LEU A 84 -18.64 -16.89 11.89
N SER A 85 -19.09 -17.35 13.07
CA SER A 85 -20.49 -17.65 13.34
C SER A 85 -21.39 -16.41 13.17
N ALA A 86 -21.02 -15.28 13.76
CA ALA A 86 -21.79 -14.04 13.65
C ALA A 86 -21.87 -13.53 12.19
N ILE A 87 -20.77 -13.64 11.44
CA ILE A 87 -20.73 -13.28 10.04
C ILE A 87 -21.62 -14.19 9.20
N GLN A 88 -21.53 -15.51 9.38
CA GLN A 88 -22.39 -16.48 8.69
C GLN A 88 -23.87 -16.26 8.98
N ASP A 89 -24.21 -16.03 10.25
CA ASP A 89 -25.59 -15.77 10.67
C ASP A 89 -26.16 -14.48 10.05
N CYS A 90 -25.33 -13.47 9.82
CA CYS A 90 -25.76 -12.18 9.28
C CYS A 90 -25.54 -12.03 7.78
N ASN A 91 -24.92 -12.98 7.10
CA ASN A 91 -24.72 -12.90 5.67
C ASN A 91 -26.04 -12.76 4.89
N ASN A 92 -26.02 -12.16 3.71
CA ASN A 92 -27.17 -11.86 2.85
C ASN A 92 -28.18 -10.85 3.45
N GLY A 93 -27.69 -9.65 3.75
CA GLY A 93 -28.53 -8.52 4.19
C GLY A 93 -28.36 -8.19 5.68
N GLY A 94 -27.22 -8.48 6.26
CA GLY A 94 -26.95 -8.22 7.66
C GLY A 94 -25.92 -7.14 7.95
N HIS A 95 -25.94 -6.72 9.20
CA HIS A 95 -25.02 -5.78 9.83
C HIS A 95 -24.36 -6.46 11.03
N VAL A 96 -23.10 -6.81 10.91
CA VAL A 96 -22.31 -7.48 11.96
C VAL A 96 -21.58 -6.42 12.77
N VAL A 97 -21.81 -6.39 14.06
CA VAL A 97 -21.25 -5.39 14.96
C VAL A 97 -20.21 -6.02 15.89
N PHE A 98 -19.00 -5.47 15.85
CA PHE A 98 -17.96 -5.68 16.84
C PHE A 98 -18.01 -4.51 17.84
N PRO A 99 -18.62 -4.67 19.03
CA PRO A 99 -18.90 -3.55 19.91
C PRO A 99 -17.67 -2.82 20.41
N GLN A 100 -17.78 -1.51 20.58
CA GLN A 100 -16.74 -0.69 21.17
C GLN A 100 -16.38 -1.17 22.58
N GLY A 101 -15.09 -1.12 22.93
CA GLY A 101 -14.59 -1.54 24.24
C GLY A 101 -14.42 -3.06 24.38
N GLN A 102 -14.69 -3.82 23.32
CA GLN A 102 -14.37 -5.24 23.26
C GLN A 102 -13.00 -5.43 22.57
N THR A 103 -12.35 -6.53 22.91
CA THR A 103 -11.14 -7.01 22.25
C THR A 103 -11.38 -8.40 21.68
N TYR A 104 -10.82 -8.65 20.52
CA TYR A 104 -10.90 -9.94 19.85
C TYR A 104 -9.51 -10.45 19.51
N VAL A 105 -9.33 -11.75 19.60
CA VAL A 105 -8.12 -12.43 19.16
C VAL A 105 -8.46 -13.35 18.00
N ILE A 106 -7.78 -13.19 16.87
CA ILE A 106 -7.90 -14.09 15.71
C ILE A 106 -6.70 -15.04 15.72
N GLY A 107 -6.96 -16.30 16.02
CA GLY A 107 -5.96 -17.37 16.03
C GLY A 107 -6.08 -18.37 14.90
N LYS A 108 -7.09 -18.21 14.02
CA LYS A 108 -7.34 -19.09 12.88
C LYS A 108 -7.53 -18.30 11.60
N ALA A 109 -7.09 -18.88 10.49
CA ALA A 109 -7.31 -18.30 9.16
C ALA A 109 -8.82 -18.29 8.83
N LEU A 110 -9.32 -17.13 8.36
CA LEU A 110 -10.74 -16.92 8.08
C LEU A 110 -10.96 -16.68 6.59
N ASP A 111 -11.62 -17.61 5.91
CA ASP A 111 -12.10 -17.41 4.55
C ASP A 111 -13.48 -16.74 4.59
N LEU A 112 -13.50 -15.45 4.20
CA LEU A 112 -14.70 -14.62 4.14
C LEU A 112 -15.01 -14.23 2.68
N THR A 113 -14.68 -15.09 1.71
CA THR A 113 -14.96 -14.84 0.28
C THR A 113 -16.42 -15.12 -0.10
N PHE A 114 -17.19 -15.74 0.80
CA PHE A 114 -18.60 -16.04 0.60
C PHE A 114 -19.56 -14.89 0.92
N LEU A 115 -19.05 -13.73 1.31
CA LEU A 115 -19.88 -12.62 1.79
C LEU A 115 -20.78 -12.06 0.71
N SER A 116 -21.98 -11.66 1.10
CA SER A 116 -22.97 -11.06 0.21
C SER A 116 -23.86 -10.08 0.97
N CYS A 117 -24.02 -8.88 0.45
CA CYS A 117 -24.91 -7.86 1.01
C CYS A 117 -24.75 -7.70 2.54
N ILE A 118 -23.53 -7.44 3.01
CA ILE A 118 -23.21 -7.45 4.45
C ILE A 118 -22.32 -6.25 4.82
N ASP A 119 -22.57 -5.72 6.01
CA ASP A 119 -21.73 -4.71 6.64
C ASP A 119 -21.00 -5.29 7.87
N LEU A 120 -19.71 -5.03 7.97
CA LEU A 120 -18.88 -5.33 9.14
C LEU A 120 -18.54 -4.02 9.87
N ASP A 121 -19.25 -3.73 10.95
CA ASP A 121 -19.08 -2.54 11.78
C ASP A 121 -18.12 -2.82 12.92
N ILE A 122 -16.84 -2.59 12.66
CA ILE A 122 -15.73 -2.91 13.55
C ILE A 122 -15.40 -1.67 14.40
N LYS A 123 -15.90 -1.63 15.64
CA LYS A 123 -15.58 -0.58 16.63
C LYS A 123 -14.58 -1.05 17.69
N ALA A 124 -14.19 -2.30 17.61
CA ALA A 124 -13.37 -3.00 18.59
C ALA A 124 -11.88 -2.95 18.23
N TYR A 125 -11.07 -3.47 19.16
CA TYR A 125 -9.68 -3.86 18.90
C TYR A 125 -9.64 -5.34 18.50
N ILE A 126 -9.03 -5.65 17.38
CA ILE A 126 -8.84 -7.02 16.87
C ILE A 126 -7.34 -7.27 16.70
N GLN A 127 -6.82 -8.34 17.32
CA GLN A 127 -5.42 -8.72 17.20
C GLN A 127 -5.26 -10.12 16.62
N PHE A 128 -4.35 -10.26 15.66
CA PHE A 128 -3.93 -11.59 15.19
C PHE A 128 -2.90 -12.17 16.16
N THR A 129 -2.95 -13.49 16.36
CA THR A 129 -1.97 -14.17 17.22
C THR A 129 -0.57 -14.08 16.59
N ASN A 130 0.45 -14.15 17.45
CA ASN A 130 1.85 -14.27 17.04
C ASN A 130 2.32 -15.73 16.95
N ASP A 131 1.42 -16.67 16.74
CA ASP A 131 1.74 -18.09 16.50
C ASP A 131 2.25 -18.26 15.07
N THR A 132 3.53 -18.02 14.90
CA THR A 132 4.18 -18.04 13.57
C THR A 132 4.16 -19.42 12.93
N ASP A 133 4.21 -20.50 13.73
CA ASP A 133 4.15 -21.87 13.21
C ASP A 133 2.75 -22.17 12.63
N TYR A 134 1.70 -21.75 13.34
CA TYR A 134 0.34 -21.88 12.83
C TYR A 134 0.16 -21.10 11.51
N TRP A 135 0.57 -19.83 11.49
CA TRP A 135 0.37 -18.98 10.32
C TRP A 135 1.19 -19.40 9.11
N GLN A 136 2.42 -19.92 9.31
CA GLN A 136 3.21 -20.51 8.21
C GLN A 136 2.48 -21.71 7.57
N ALA A 137 1.72 -22.47 8.33
CA ALA A 137 1.03 -23.66 7.85
C ALA A 137 -0.39 -23.38 7.31
N ASN A 138 -1.06 -22.30 7.73
CA ASN A 138 -2.50 -22.12 7.54
C ASN A 138 -2.90 -20.78 6.91
N ALA A 139 -2.03 -19.79 6.81
CA ALA A 139 -2.32 -18.55 6.08
C ALA A 139 -2.65 -18.83 4.62
N PHE A 140 -3.51 -18.02 4.02
CA PHE A 140 -3.95 -18.24 2.64
C PHE A 140 -2.88 -17.84 1.64
N ASN A 141 -2.40 -18.80 0.85
CA ASN A 141 -1.44 -18.53 -0.22
C ASN A 141 -2.10 -17.76 -1.37
N GLN A 142 -1.40 -16.75 -1.84
CA GLN A 142 -1.77 -15.98 -3.02
C GLN A 142 -0.90 -16.37 -4.22
N THR A 143 -1.45 -16.27 -5.42
CA THR A 143 -0.72 -16.64 -6.65
C THR A 143 0.39 -15.66 -7.03
N PHE A 144 0.39 -14.46 -6.42
CA PHE A 144 1.37 -13.41 -6.68
C PHE A 144 2.47 -13.40 -5.62
N GLN A 145 3.73 -13.53 -6.06
CA GLN A 145 4.95 -13.42 -5.25
C GLN A 145 4.97 -14.29 -3.96
N ASN A 146 4.31 -15.46 -3.98
CA ASN A 146 4.14 -16.32 -2.79
C ASN A 146 3.60 -15.58 -1.55
N ALA A 147 2.87 -14.49 -1.76
CA ALA A 147 2.27 -13.75 -0.66
C ALA A 147 1.25 -14.61 0.11
N THR A 148 1.11 -14.34 1.38
CA THR A 148 0.09 -14.99 2.24
C THR A 148 -0.76 -13.94 2.94
N THR A 149 -1.99 -14.29 3.31
CA THR A 149 -2.90 -13.40 4.04
C THR A 149 -3.46 -14.09 5.28
N PHE A 150 -3.66 -13.33 6.36
CA PHE A 150 -4.29 -13.84 7.58
C PHE A 150 -5.74 -14.28 7.35
N PHE A 151 -6.46 -13.50 6.54
CA PHE A 151 -7.84 -13.79 6.13
C PHE A 151 -8.06 -13.31 4.69
N GLN A 152 -9.16 -13.73 4.09
CA GLN A 152 -9.59 -13.29 2.77
C GLN A 152 -10.99 -12.67 2.87
N LEU A 153 -11.10 -11.37 2.59
CA LEU A 153 -12.38 -10.67 2.47
C LEU A 153 -12.76 -10.59 0.99
N GLY A 154 -13.89 -11.17 0.63
CA GLY A 154 -14.36 -11.15 -0.76
C GLY A 154 -15.88 -11.18 -0.84
N GLY A 155 -16.41 -11.49 -2.02
CA GLY A 155 -17.84 -11.58 -2.26
C GLY A 155 -18.43 -10.34 -2.92
N ASN A 156 -19.68 -10.00 -2.62
CA ASN A 156 -20.39 -8.94 -3.32
C ASN A 156 -21.19 -8.03 -2.38
N ASP A 157 -21.08 -6.72 -2.56
CA ASP A 157 -21.74 -5.70 -1.74
C ASP A 157 -21.37 -5.85 -0.25
N VAL A 158 -20.07 -5.73 0.04
CA VAL A 158 -19.51 -5.85 1.38
C VAL A 158 -18.90 -4.52 1.81
N ASN A 159 -19.30 -3.99 2.96
CA ASN A 159 -18.70 -2.78 3.51
C ASN A 159 -18.11 -3.06 4.89
N VAL A 160 -16.88 -2.58 5.13
CA VAL A 160 -16.17 -2.66 6.41
C VAL A 160 -15.94 -1.24 6.90
N TYR A 161 -16.32 -0.96 8.16
CA TYR A 161 -16.14 0.37 8.76
C TYR A 161 -16.20 0.30 10.29
N GLY A 162 -16.10 1.44 10.99
CA GLY A 162 -16.44 1.50 12.43
C GLY A 162 -15.41 2.17 13.33
N GLY A 163 -14.26 2.57 12.81
CA GLY A 163 -13.21 3.24 13.61
C GLY A 163 -12.37 2.28 14.47
N GLY A 164 -12.59 0.97 14.32
CA GLY A 164 -11.84 -0.05 15.06
C GLY A 164 -10.41 -0.20 14.60
N LEU A 165 -9.69 -1.08 15.27
CA LEU A 165 -8.27 -1.32 15.02
C LEU A 165 -8.00 -2.81 14.76
N LEU A 166 -7.29 -3.10 13.67
CA LEU A 166 -6.74 -4.41 13.38
C LEU A 166 -5.22 -4.38 13.58
N ASP A 167 -4.71 -5.26 14.44
CA ASP A 167 -3.30 -5.38 14.80
C ASP A 167 -2.72 -6.71 14.31
N GLY A 168 -1.79 -6.62 13.37
CA GLY A 168 -1.12 -7.79 12.78
C GLY A 168 -0.06 -8.43 13.67
N ASN A 169 0.24 -7.82 14.84
CA ASN A 169 1.25 -8.33 15.79
C ASN A 169 2.62 -8.56 15.14
N GLY A 170 3.05 -7.61 14.28
CA GLY A 170 4.13 -7.76 13.30
C GLY A 170 5.54 -7.91 13.88
N GLN A 171 5.79 -7.50 15.13
CA GLN A 171 7.17 -7.46 15.66
C GLN A 171 7.89 -8.81 15.58
N VAL A 172 7.23 -9.90 15.93
CA VAL A 172 7.81 -11.24 15.84
C VAL A 172 8.22 -11.60 14.40
N TRP A 173 7.47 -11.11 13.42
CA TRP A 173 7.74 -11.33 12.00
C TRP A 173 8.91 -10.50 11.48
N TYR A 174 9.06 -9.26 11.95
CA TYR A 174 10.21 -8.42 11.60
C TYR A 174 11.52 -9.04 12.09
N ASP A 175 11.51 -9.55 13.32
CA ASP A 175 12.67 -10.20 13.93
C ASP A 175 13.01 -11.52 13.23
N LEU A 176 12.02 -12.32 12.87
CA LEU A 176 12.21 -13.55 12.10
C LEU A 176 12.72 -13.29 10.69
N TYR A 177 12.17 -12.32 9.98
CA TYR A 177 12.56 -11.98 8.62
C TYR A 177 14.02 -11.50 8.54
N ALA A 178 14.51 -10.84 9.56
CA ALA A 178 15.93 -10.43 9.63
C ALA A 178 16.89 -11.61 9.66
N SER A 179 16.46 -12.78 10.15
CA SER A 179 17.23 -14.01 10.20
C SER A 179 16.93 -15.00 9.08
N ASP A 180 15.71 -14.96 8.53
CA ASP A 180 15.23 -15.81 7.43
C ASP A 180 14.37 -15.00 6.46
N ALA A 181 14.99 -14.51 5.40
CA ALA A 181 14.31 -13.71 4.37
C ALA A 181 13.30 -14.52 3.51
N LEU A 182 13.23 -15.83 3.68
CA LEU A 182 12.28 -16.69 2.98
C LEU A 182 11.01 -16.97 3.77
N ILE A 183 10.94 -16.52 5.02
CA ILE A 183 9.74 -16.69 5.85
C ILE A 183 8.52 -16.01 5.21
N LEU A 184 7.42 -16.73 5.09
CA LEU A 184 6.17 -16.19 4.56
C LEU A 184 5.46 -15.40 5.66
N ARG A 185 5.39 -14.09 5.51
CA ARG A 185 4.75 -13.17 6.47
C ARG A 185 3.34 -12.84 6.00
N PRO A 186 2.28 -13.11 6.80
CA PRO A 186 0.93 -12.82 6.35
C PRO A 186 0.66 -11.32 6.19
N ILE A 187 -0.01 -10.96 5.12
CA ILE A 187 -0.58 -9.64 4.87
C ILE A 187 -1.75 -9.43 5.84
N LEU A 188 -1.85 -8.22 6.40
CA LEU A 188 -2.85 -7.92 7.43
C LEU A 188 -4.27 -7.94 6.89
N PHE A 189 -4.54 -7.30 5.74
CA PHE A 189 -5.88 -7.16 5.18
C PHE A 189 -5.92 -7.64 3.73
N GLY A 190 -6.39 -8.87 3.53
CA GLY A 190 -6.56 -9.47 2.21
C GLY A 190 -7.95 -9.20 1.65
N THR A 191 -8.06 -8.34 0.63
CA THR A 191 -9.29 -8.13 -0.15
C THR A 191 -9.21 -8.94 -1.42
N ILE A 192 -9.87 -10.12 -1.44
CA ILE A 192 -9.70 -11.13 -2.47
C ILE A 192 -11.02 -11.45 -3.16
N GLY A 193 -11.17 -11.06 -4.41
CA GLY A 193 -12.41 -11.31 -5.17
C GLY A 193 -13.60 -10.53 -4.63
N LEU A 194 -13.39 -9.32 -4.16
CA LEU A 194 -14.46 -8.43 -3.74
C LEU A 194 -15.03 -7.70 -4.96
N HIS A 195 -16.32 -7.86 -5.19
CA HIS A 195 -17.08 -7.14 -6.21
C HIS A 195 -18.04 -6.17 -5.54
N THR A 196 -17.80 -4.89 -5.75
CA THR A 196 -18.62 -3.83 -5.17
C THR A 196 -18.55 -3.80 -3.64
N GLY A 197 -17.69 -2.95 -3.10
CA GLY A 197 -17.53 -2.86 -1.65
C GLY A 197 -16.77 -1.63 -1.19
N SER A 198 -16.63 -1.50 0.13
CA SER A 198 -15.81 -0.45 0.73
C SER A 198 -15.15 -0.90 2.02
N VAL A 199 -13.98 -0.32 2.27
CA VAL A 199 -13.31 -0.39 3.57
C VAL A 199 -13.06 1.05 4.00
N SER A 200 -13.64 1.49 5.12
CA SER A 200 -13.54 2.87 5.55
C SER A 200 -13.39 3.02 7.06
N ASP A 201 -12.76 4.11 7.49
CA ASP A 201 -12.58 4.42 8.90
C ASP A 201 -12.05 3.23 9.73
N ILE A 202 -10.98 2.58 9.26
CA ILE A 202 -10.33 1.46 9.95
C ILE A 202 -8.86 1.81 10.22
N ARG A 203 -8.37 1.43 11.37
CA ARG A 203 -6.96 1.57 11.74
C ARG A 203 -6.24 0.23 11.60
N LEU A 204 -5.14 0.22 10.86
CA LEU A 204 -4.30 -0.94 10.63
C LEU A 204 -2.94 -0.74 11.32
N ARG A 205 -2.51 -1.70 12.12
CA ARG A 205 -1.29 -1.61 12.91
C ARG A 205 -0.42 -2.85 12.73
N TYR A 206 0.88 -2.62 12.67
CA TYR A 206 1.92 -3.64 12.75
C TYR A 206 1.68 -4.86 11.85
N SER A 207 1.42 -4.62 10.55
CA SER A 207 1.33 -5.71 9.59
C SER A 207 2.67 -6.46 9.49
N PRO A 208 2.69 -7.79 9.44
CA PRO A 208 3.92 -8.55 9.22
C PRO A 208 4.59 -8.28 7.87
N GLN A 209 3.80 -7.97 6.85
CA GLN A 209 4.19 -7.62 5.49
C GLN A 209 3.28 -6.47 5.01
N TRP A 210 2.75 -6.48 3.78
CA TRP A 210 1.83 -5.46 3.27
C TRP A 210 0.61 -5.27 4.18
N TYR A 211 0.12 -4.05 4.27
CA TYR A 211 -1.10 -3.78 5.04
C TYR A 211 -2.34 -4.22 4.31
N ASN A 212 -2.48 -3.85 3.03
CA ASN A 212 -3.64 -4.20 2.22
C ASN A 212 -3.19 -4.87 0.92
N PHE A 213 -3.77 -6.00 0.60
CA PHE A 213 -3.64 -6.64 -0.70
C PHE A 213 -5.00 -6.74 -1.36
N VAL A 214 -5.17 -6.02 -2.48
CA VAL A 214 -6.43 -5.94 -3.23
C VAL A 214 -6.27 -6.75 -4.51
N ALA A 215 -6.79 -7.97 -4.51
CA ALA A 215 -6.59 -8.90 -5.60
C ALA A 215 -7.90 -9.41 -6.21
N ASN A 216 -7.94 -9.52 -7.54
CA ASN A 216 -9.09 -10.01 -8.30
C ASN A 216 -10.40 -9.28 -7.92
N SER A 217 -10.32 -7.99 -7.62
CA SER A 217 -11.41 -7.20 -7.06
C SER A 217 -11.83 -6.08 -7.99
N THR A 218 -13.10 -5.70 -7.96
CA THR A 218 -13.67 -4.63 -8.78
C THR A 218 -14.63 -3.76 -7.97
N ASP A 219 -14.69 -2.47 -8.30
CA ASP A 219 -15.60 -1.52 -7.69
C ASP A 219 -15.40 -1.40 -6.17
N VAL A 220 -14.16 -1.17 -5.72
CA VAL A 220 -13.79 -1.11 -4.29
C VAL A 220 -13.28 0.27 -3.90
N VAL A 221 -13.79 0.80 -2.78
CA VAL A 221 -13.36 2.07 -2.20
C VAL A 221 -12.68 1.84 -0.84
N PHE A 222 -11.45 2.33 -0.69
CA PHE A 222 -10.78 2.51 0.60
C PHE A 222 -10.82 3.99 0.96
N ASP A 223 -11.33 4.33 2.15
CA ASP A 223 -11.52 5.72 2.57
C ASP A 223 -11.21 5.92 4.05
N GLY A 224 -10.38 6.89 4.38
CA GLY A 224 -10.09 7.21 5.78
C GLY A 224 -9.36 6.10 6.54
N ILE A 225 -8.45 5.40 5.88
CA ILE A 225 -7.66 4.34 6.52
C ILE A 225 -6.44 4.96 7.21
N ASP A 226 -6.19 4.55 8.44
CA ASP A 226 -5.01 4.95 9.20
C ASP A 226 -4.07 3.75 9.39
N ILE A 227 -2.96 3.79 8.68
CA ILE A 227 -1.90 2.78 8.73
C ILE A 227 -0.75 3.30 9.57
N THR A 228 -0.34 2.53 10.57
CA THR A 228 0.90 2.83 11.31
C THR A 228 1.58 1.54 11.77
N GLY A 229 2.87 1.41 11.45
CA GLY A 229 3.70 0.34 11.95
C GLY A 229 5.17 0.64 11.79
N TYR A 230 5.90 0.35 12.84
CA TYR A 230 7.35 0.43 12.92
C TYR A 230 7.87 -0.70 13.80
N SER A 231 9.13 -1.05 13.63
CA SER A 231 9.76 -2.04 14.49
C SER A 231 10.19 -1.42 15.83
N ALA A 232 9.98 -2.16 16.89
CA ALA A 232 10.49 -1.82 18.23
C ALA A 232 11.90 -2.37 18.49
N SER A 233 12.47 -3.16 17.57
CA SER A 233 13.84 -3.69 17.62
C SER A 233 14.72 -2.98 16.57
N GLU A 234 15.99 -3.42 16.44
CA GLU A 234 16.89 -2.99 15.38
C GLU A 234 16.55 -3.57 13.99
N ASN A 235 15.65 -4.56 13.93
CA ASN A 235 15.23 -5.21 12.69
C ASN A 235 14.11 -4.41 12.04
N GLU A 236 14.33 -3.91 10.83
CA GLU A 236 13.37 -3.07 10.12
C GLU A 236 12.07 -3.80 9.76
N ALA A 237 10.96 -3.07 9.81
CA ALA A 237 9.66 -3.52 9.31
C ALA A 237 9.62 -3.43 7.77
N LYS A 238 10.31 -4.34 7.08
CA LYS A 238 10.41 -4.35 5.60
C LYS A 238 9.16 -4.85 4.92
N ASN A 239 8.93 -4.36 3.70
CA ASN A 239 7.80 -4.72 2.85
C ASN A 239 6.45 -4.44 3.52
N THR A 240 6.35 -3.34 4.24
CA THR A 240 5.11 -2.92 4.89
C THR A 240 4.34 -1.91 4.03
N ASP A 241 4.15 -2.26 2.74
CA ASP A 241 3.41 -1.47 1.76
C ASP A 241 2.00 -1.14 2.29
N GLY A 242 1.52 0.09 2.05
CA GLY A 242 0.17 0.48 2.48
C GLY A 242 -0.91 -0.27 1.69
N TRP A 243 -0.82 -0.25 0.37
CA TRP A 243 -1.67 -1.03 -0.54
C TRP A 243 -0.88 -1.62 -1.68
N ASP A 244 -1.22 -2.86 -2.01
CA ASP A 244 -0.84 -3.54 -3.24
C ASP A 244 -2.09 -3.95 -4.01
N THR A 245 -2.25 -3.44 -5.23
CA THR A 245 -3.36 -3.84 -6.12
C THR A 245 -2.86 -4.89 -7.12
N TYR A 246 -3.65 -5.92 -7.39
CA TYR A 246 -3.28 -7.00 -8.30
C TYR A 246 -4.52 -7.55 -9.01
N ARG A 247 -4.51 -7.58 -10.36
CA ARG A 247 -5.66 -8.04 -11.15
C ARG A 247 -6.98 -7.41 -10.71
N SER A 248 -6.94 -6.10 -10.46
CA SER A 248 -8.08 -5.37 -9.91
C SER A 248 -8.40 -4.14 -10.76
N GLU A 249 -9.67 -3.81 -10.84
CA GLU A 249 -10.20 -2.74 -11.69
C GLU A 249 -11.14 -1.84 -10.88
N ASN A 250 -11.15 -0.54 -11.21
CA ASN A 250 -12.02 0.47 -10.58
C ASN A 250 -11.89 0.49 -9.06
N VAL A 251 -10.64 0.72 -8.60
CA VAL A 251 -10.31 0.83 -7.18
C VAL A 251 -10.02 2.29 -6.82
N VAL A 252 -10.61 2.77 -5.74
CA VAL A 252 -10.33 4.10 -5.18
C VAL A 252 -9.69 3.96 -3.82
N ILE A 253 -8.56 4.65 -3.61
CA ILE A 253 -7.87 4.76 -2.31
C ILE A 253 -7.78 6.24 -1.98
N GLN A 254 -8.45 6.67 -0.90
CA GLN A 254 -8.53 8.10 -0.60
C GLN A 254 -8.51 8.45 0.89
N ASN A 255 -8.20 9.72 1.17
CA ASN A 255 -8.33 10.36 2.49
C ASN A 255 -7.64 9.58 3.62
N SER A 256 -6.44 9.04 3.38
CA SER A 256 -5.79 8.10 4.29
C SER A 256 -4.43 8.59 4.75
N ILE A 257 -4.01 8.12 5.93
CA ILE A 257 -2.73 8.44 6.56
C ILE A 257 -1.91 7.16 6.67
N ILE A 258 -0.68 7.18 6.18
CA ILE A 258 0.18 6.03 6.09
C ILE A 258 1.55 6.34 6.70
N ASN A 259 1.90 5.63 7.77
CA ASN A 259 3.22 5.60 8.36
C ASN A 259 3.74 4.16 8.28
N ASN A 260 4.60 3.90 7.31
CA ASN A 260 5.06 2.55 6.98
C ASN A 260 6.55 2.54 6.62
N GLY A 261 7.07 1.44 6.11
CA GLY A 261 8.49 1.26 5.75
C GLY A 261 8.70 0.70 4.33
N ASP A 262 7.68 0.81 3.44
CA ASP A 262 7.80 0.45 2.02
C ASP A 262 6.80 1.28 1.19
N ASP A 263 6.41 0.87 -0.02
CA ASP A 263 5.54 1.66 -0.89
C ASP A 263 4.28 2.15 -0.16
N CYS A 264 3.88 3.42 -0.36
CA CYS A 264 2.61 3.92 0.16
C CYS A 264 1.44 3.24 -0.56
N VAL A 265 1.51 3.20 -1.90
CA VAL A 265 0.64 2.39 -2.76
C VAL A 265 1.49 1.80 -3.87
N SER A 266 1.26 0.54 -4.22
CA SER A 266 1.98 -0.15 -5.29
C SER A 266 0.99 -0.84 -6.23
N PHE A 267 1.01 -0.45 -7.50
CA PHE A 267 0.17 -1.06 -8.54
C PHE A 267 0.91 -2.25 -9.14
N LYS A 268 0.53 -3.45 -8.74
CA LYS A 268 1.07 -4.73 -9.24
C LYS A 268 0.38 -5.16 -10.54
N PRO A 269 0.80 -6.23 -11.20
CA PRO A 269 0.28 -6.64 -12.50
C PRO A 269 -1.24 -6.67 -12.63
N ASN A 270 -1.72 -6.20 -13.77
CA ASN A 270 -3.12 -6.19 -14.18
C ASN A 270 -4.03 -5.34 -13.27
N SER A 271 -3.51 -4.18 -12.87
CA SER A 271 -4.22 -3.13 -12.14
C SER A 271 -4.64 -2.02 -13.11
N THR A 272 -5.95 -1.77 -13.22
CA THR A 272 -6.50 -0.81 -14.19
C THR A 272 -7.59 0.06 -13.58
N ASP A 273 -7.75 1.28 -14.11
CA ASP A 273 -8.78 2.22 -13.69
C ASP A 273 -8.72 2.50 -12.18
N ILE A 274 -7.57 3.01 -11.69
CA ILE A 274 -7.33 3.23 -10.26
C ILE A 274 -7.19 4.73 -9.97
N LEU A 275 -7.87 5.18 -8.93
CA LEU A 275 -7.77 6.52 -8.38
C LEU A 275 -7.15 6.47 -6.98
N VAL A 276 -6.05 7.20 -6.80
CA VAL A 276 -5.42 7.41 -5.49
C VAL A 276 -5.42 8.90 -5.19
N GLN A 277 -6.02 9.32 -4.08
CA GLN A 277 -6.09 10.75 -3.77
C GLN A 277 -6.10 11.08 -2.29
N ASN A 278 -5.61 12.29 -1.96
CA ASN A 278 -5.61 12.82 -0.60
C ASN A 278 -4.92 11.86 0.38
N LEU A 279 -3.71 11.40 0.06
CA LEU A 279 -2.92 10.57 0.96
C LEU A 279 -1.80 11.36 1.63
N HIS A 280 -1.55 11.01 2.88
CA HIS A 280 -0.40 11.48 3.64
C HIS A 280 0.49 10.28 3.96
N CYS A 281 1.64 10.18 3.27
CA CYS A 281 2.57 9.07 3.38
C CYS A 281 3.86 9.52 4.09
N ASN A 282 4.27 8.80 5.11
CA ASN A 282 5.49 9.08 5.86
C ASN A 282 6.32 7.81 6.05
N GLY A 283 7.60 7.86 5.73
CA GLY A 283 8.51 6.70 5.77
C GLY A 283 8.36 5.76 4.57
N SER A 284 7.54 6.11 3.59
CA SER A 284 7.21 5.26 2.44
C SER A 284 8.30 5.23 1.36
N HIS A 285 8.16 4.29 0.41
CA HIS A 285 8.99 4.22 -0.79
C HIS A 285 8.32 4.86 -2.03
N GLY A 286 7.25 5.63 -1.86
CA GLY A 286 6.56 6.36 -2.92
C GLY A 286 5.18 5.80 -3.26
N ILE A 287 4.53 6.42 -4.26
CA ILE A 287 3.38 5.85 -4.97
C ILE A 287 3.95 5.19 -6.23
N SER A 288 3.94 3.86 -6.25
CA SER A 288 4.74 3.07 -7.18
C SER A 288 3.90 2.28 -8.19
N VAL A 289 4.26 2.37 -9.47
CA VAL A 289 3.86 1.37 -10.46
C VAL A 289 4.89 0.24 -10.41
N GLY A 290 4.46 -0.96 -10.01
CA GLY A 290 5.31 -2.14 -10.08
C GLY A 290 5.92 -2.63 -8.74
N SER A 291 7.01 -3.41 -8.83
CA SER A 291 7.79 -3.67 -10.05
C SER A 291 7.05 -4.58 -11.04
N LEU A 292 7.20 -4.31 -12.34
CA LEU A 292 6.57 -5.04 -13.44
C LEU A 292 7.63 -5.62 -14.38
N GLY A 293 7.26 -6.68 -15.14
CA GLY A 293 8.16 -7.32 -16.08
C GLY A 293 9.18 -8.26 -15.44
N GLN A 294 8.94 -8.68 -14.19
CA GLN A 294 9.87 -9.51 -13.43
C GLN A 294 9.99 -10.95 -13.98
N TYR A 295 8.90 -11.54 -14.46
CA TYR A 295 8.84 -12.97 -14.77
C TYR A 295 8.67 -13.22 -16.26
N VAL A 296 9.57 -14.03 -16.83
CA VAL A 296 9.50 -14.45 -18.23
C VAL A 296 8.19 -15.20 -18.50
N GLY A 297 7.49 -14.81 -19.59
CA GLY A 297 6.22 -15.42 -19.98
C GLY A 297 4.99 -14.82 -19.34
N GLU A 298 5.16 -13.93 -18.37
CA GLU A 298 4.06 -13.16 -17.80
C GLU A 298 3.82 -11.87 -18.58
N VAL A 299 2.56 -11.41 -18.55
CA VAL A 299 2.11 -10.16 -19.17
C VAL A 299 1.57 -9.24 -18.11
N ASP A 300 2.31 -8.18 -17.81
CA ASP A 300 1.98 -7.22 -16.77
C ASP A 300 1.41 -5.95 -17.38
N ILE A 301 0.19 -5.58 -16.98
CA ILE A 301 -0.48 -4.38 -17.45
C ILE A 301 -0.84 -3.50 -16.26
N VAL A 302 -0.43 -2.23 -16.29
CA VAL A 302 -0.94 -1.18 -15.41
C VAL A 302 -1.33 0.01 -16.27
N GLU A 303 -2.60 0.36 -16.24
CA GLU A 303 -3.10 1.47 -17.07
C GLU A 303 -4.28 2.21 -16.44
N ASN A 304 -4.46 3.46 -16.89
CA ASN A 304 -5.52 4.35 -16.41
C ASN A 304 -5.44 4.58 -14.89
N VAL A 305 -4.27 5.01 -14.41
CA VAL A 305 -4.06 5.34 -13.00
C VAL A 305 -3.97 6.85 -12.83
N TYR A 306 -4.69 7.38 -11.88
CA TYR A 306 -4.64 8.79 -11.52
C TYR A 306 -4.31 8.94 -10.03
N VAL A 307 -3.19 9.64 -9.76
CA VAL A 307 -2.71 9.93 -8.42
C VAL A 307 -2.81 11.44 -8.19
N TYR A 308 -3.52 11.88 -7.16
CA TYR A 308 -3.82 13.28 -6.93
C TYR A 308 -3.68 13.70 -5.47
N ASN A 309 -3.09 14.87 -5.23
CA ASN A 309 -2.98 15.49 -3.91
C ASN A 309 -2.35 14.56 -2.87
N ILE A 310 -1.06 14.29 -3.06
CA ILE A 310 -0.27 13.42 -2.18
C ILE A 310 0.73 14.27 -1.40
N SER A 311 0.84 14.02 -0.11
CA SER A 311 1.93 14.53 0.73
C SER A 311 2.86 13.39 1.12
N MET A 312 4.13 13.50 0.76
CA MET A 312 5.15 12.48 0.99
C MET A 312 6.26 13.01 1.88
N TYR A 313 6.51 12.35 3.00
CA TYR A 313 7.49 12.76 4.01
C TYR A 313 8.49 11.66 4.30
N ASN A 314 9.77 12.02 4.49
CA ASN A 314 10.82 11.07 4.91
C ASN A 314 10.80 9.78 4.09
N ALA A 315 10.66 9.88 2.80
CA ALA A 315 10.42 8.77 1.91
C ALA A 315 11.59 8.55 0.93
N SER A 316 11.63 7.39 0.29
CA SER A 316 12.61 7.20 -0.77
C SER A 316 12.17 7.86 -2.08
N ASP A 317 10.88 7.85 -2.40
CA ASP A 317 10.38 8.39 -3.67
C ASP A 317 9.05 9.13 -3.51
N GLY A 318 8.78 10.05 -4.41
CA GLY A 318 7.47 10.66 -4.60
C GLY A 318 6.63 9.84 -5.59
N ALA A 319 6.72 10.18 -6.88
CA ALA A 319 6.13 9.42 -7.99
C ALA A 319 7.14 8.38 -8.49
N ARG A 320 6.72 7.10 -8.59
CA ARG A 320 7.66 6.03 -8.93
C ARG A 320 7.11 5.05 -9.96
N ILE A 321 7.94 4.66 -10.95
CA ILE A 321 7.66 3.58 -11.90
C ILE A 321 8.87 2.64 -11.96
N LYS A 322 8.66 1.36 -11.63
CA LYS A 322 9.68 0.30 -11.53
C LYS A 322 9.41 -0.79 -12.55
N VAL A 323 10.23 -0.88 -13.59
CA VAL A 323 10.12 -1.93 -14.61
C VAL A 323 11.45 -2.67 -14.75
N TRP A 324 11.39 -3.97 -14.84
CA TRP A 324 12.54 -4.83 -15.02
C TRP A 324 13.04 -4.81 -16.47
N PRO A 325 14.36 -4.92 -16.72
CA PRO A 325 14.92 -5.03 -18.07
C PRO A 325 14.63 -6.40 -18.70
N GLY A 326 15.16 -6.65 -19.90
CA GLY A 326 15.06 -7.94 -20.58
C GLY A 326 15.75 -9.07 -19.80
N ALA A 327 15.30 -10.32 -20.02
CA ALA A 327 15.78 -11.50 -19.29
C ALA A 327 17.30 -11.70 -19.36
N ALA A 328 17.93 -11.36 -20.50
CA ALA A 328 19.38 -11.50 -20.67
C ALA A 328 20.18 -10.54 -19.77
N SER A 329 19.56 -9.46 -19.28
CA SER A 329 20.15 -8.58 -18.28
C SER A 329 20.37 -9.29 -16.93
N ALA A 330 19.69 -10.41 -16.67
CA ALA A 330 19.84 -11.25 -15.50
C ALA A 330 21.16 -12.06 -15.44
N LEU A 331 22.10 -11.74 -16.29
CA LEU A 331 23.44 -12.36 -16.25
C LEU A 331 24.31 -11.85 -15.10
N SER A 332 23.91 -10.82 -14.38
CA SER A 332 24.55 -10.41 -13.13
C SER A 332 23.95 -11.18 -11.95
N GLU A 333 24.78 -11.58 -11.01
CA GLU A 333 24.40 -12.38 -9.83
C GLU A 333 23.36 -11.67 -8.92
N ASP A 334 23.16 -10.35 -9.10
CA ASP A 334 22.26 -9.53 -8.30
C ASP A 334 20.80 -9.52 -8.81
N LEU A 335 20.53 -10.02 -10.02
CA LEU A 335 19.20 -9.96 -10.64
C LEU A 335 18.30 -11.12 -10.22
N GLN A 336 17.15 -10.76 -9.67
CA GLN A 336 16.11 -11.71 -9.26
C GLN A 336 14.96 -11.79 -10.26
N GLY A 337 15.09 -11.20 -11.46
CA GLY A 337 14.03 -11.22 -12.44
C GLY A 337 14.36 -10.43 -13.72
N GLY A 338 13.36 -10.33 -14.59
CA GLY A 338 13.40 -9.64 -15.87
C GLY A 338 12.83 -10.45 -17.02
N GLY A 339 12.49 -9.77 -18.12
CA GLY A 339 12.02 -10.40 -19.37
C GLY A 339 10.53 -10.68 -19.45
N GLY A 340 9.74 -10.28 -18.47
CA GLY A 340 8.29 -10.23 -18.61
C GLY A 340 7.87 -9.15 -19.61
N THR A 341 6.69 -9.30 -20.18
CA THR A 341 6.12 -8.39 -21.21
C THR A 341 4.97 -7.59 -20.65
N GLY A 342 4.46 -6.63 -21.41
CA GLY A 342 3.27 -5.86 -21.02
C GLY A 342 3.38 -4.38 -21.30
N ARG A 343 2.66 -3.58 -20.50
CA ARG A 343 2.68 -2.12 -20.63
C ARG A 343 2.32 -1.37 -19.34
N VAL A 344 2.93 -0.21 -19.19
CA VAL A 344 2.51 0.85 -18.27
C VAL A 344 2.03 2.01 -19.15
N SER A 345 0.78 2.45 -18.98
CA SER A 345 0.20 3.41 -19.91
C SER A 345 -0.90 4.26 -19.29
N ASN A 346 -0.94 5.54 -19.67
CA ASN A 346 -1.95 6.48 -19.18
C ASN A 346 -1.94 6.60 -17.64
N ILE A 347 -0.77 6.97 -17.11
CA ILE A 347 -0.55 7.19 -15.68
C ILE A 347 -0.37 8.68 -15.44
N THR A 348 -1.14 9.25 -14.55
CA THR A 348 -1.02 10.65 -14.16
C THR A 348 -0.74 10.78 -12.68
N TYR A 349 0.32 11.53 -12.36
CA TYR A 349 0.59 12.04 -11.02
C TYR A 349 0.36 13.56 -11.03
N GLN A 350 -0.43 14.05 -10.10
CA GLN A 350 -0.84 15.45 -10.03
C GLN A 350 -0.83 15.97 -8.59
N ASP A 351 -0.20 17.11 -8.36
CA ASP A 351 -0.14 17.80 -7.06
C ASP A 351 0.50 16.95 -5.96
N ILE A 352 1.82 16.79 -6.02
CA ILE A 352 2.60 16.04 -5.03
C ILE A 352 3.49 17.01 -4.24
N LEU A 353 3.26 17.09 -2.94
CA LEU A 353 4.15 17.73 -1.98
C LEU A 353 5.16 16.70 -1.46
N ILE A 354 6.44 17.02 -1.52
CA ILE A 354 7.51 16.19 -0.94
C ILE A 354 8.29 16.97 0.12
N ASP A 355 8.68 16.30 1.19
CA ASP A 355 9.57 16.85 2.19
C ASP A 355 10.51 15.76 2.73
N ASN A 356 11.82 15.98 2.56
CA ASN A 356 12.86 15.02 2.88
C ASN A 356 12.69 13.67 2.14
N VAL A 357 12.51 13.72 0.81
CA VAL A 357 12.32 12.55 -0.07
C VAL A 357 13.58 12.34 -0.91
N ASP A 358 14.05 11.11 -1.08
CA ASP A 358 15.30 10.83 -1.79
C ASP A 358 15.24 11.26 -3.27
N TYR A 359 14.19 10.81 -4.00
CA TYR A 359 13.86 11.27 -5.35
C TYR A 359 12.43 11.78 -5.45
N ALA A 360 12.25 12.97 -5.99
CA ALA A 360 10.92 13.53 -6.28
C ALA A 360 10.15 12.66 -7.29
N VAL A 361 10.88 12.17 -8.29
CA VAL A 361 10.38 11.31 -9.37
C VAL A 361 11.45 10.25 -9.67
N GLU A 362 11.03 8.98 -9.70
CA GLU A 362 11.84 7.89 -10.24
C GLU A 362 11.04 7.15 -11.32
N VAL A 363 11.53 7.13 -12.54
CA VAL A 363 11.01 6.30 -13.63
C VAL A 363 12.16 5.46 -14.18
N THR A 364 12.08 4.14 -14.05
CA THR A 364 13.14 3.27 -14.54
C THR A 364 12.62 1.99 -15.23
N GLN A 365 13.27 1.60 -16.33
CA GLN A 365 13.17 0.28 -16.93
C GLN A 365 14.42 -0.59 -16.66
N CYS A 366 15.29 -0.13 -15.79
CA CYS A 366 16.48 -0.86 -15.35
C CYS A 366 16.37 -1.31 -13.89
N TYR A 367 15.14 -1.51 -13.38
CA TYR A 367 14.92 -1.87 -11.99
C TYR A 367 15.67 -3.15 -11.60
N GLY A 368 16.36 -3.12 -10.47
CA GLY A 368 17.20 -4.23 -10.00
C GLY A 368 18.55 -4.37 -10.72
N GLN A 369 18.79 -3.69 -11.86
CA GLN A 369 20.05 -3.76 -12.61
C GLN A 369 20.89 -2.50 -12.37
N LYS A 370 22.04 -2.68 -11.69
CA LYS A 370 22.98 -1.57 -11.42
C LYS A 370 23.81 -1.21 -12.65
N ASN A 371 24.06 -2.17 -13.56
CA ASN A 371 24.82 -1.93 -14.78
C ASN A 371 23.89 -1.42 -15.89
N LEU A 372 23.84 -0.09 -16.08
CA LEU A 372 23.01 0.53 -17.10
C LEU A 372 23.41 0.14 -18.54
N THR A 373 24.69 -0.12 -18.81
CA THR A 373 25.14 -0.61 -20.11
C THR A 373 24.49 -1.95 -20.44
N LEU A 374 24.46 -2.87 -19.45
CA LEU A 374 23.83 -4.18 -19.63
C LEU A 374 22.30 -4.06 -19.75
N CYS A 375 21.67 -3.17 -18.99
CA CYS A 375 20.25 -2.87 -19.14
C CYS A 375 19.91 -2.38 -20.54
N ASN A 376 20.71 -1.46 -21.08
CA ASN A 376 20.51 -0.88 -22.42
C ASN A 376 20.81 -1.90 -23.55
N GLU A 377 21.72 -2.84 -23.32
CA GLU A 377 22.00 -3.92 -24.26
C GLU A 377 20.83 -4.92 -24.35
N PHE A 378 20.09 -5.09 -23.24
CA PHE A 378 18.93 -5.97 -23.15
C PHE A 378 17.70 -5.19 -22.65
N PRO A 379 17.10 -4.33 -23.50
CA PRO A 379 15.98 -3.50 -23.10
C PRO A 379 14.78 -4.30 -22.59
N SER A 380 13.95 -3.64 -21.79
CA SER A 380 12.70 -4.22 -21.29
C SER A 380 11.78 -4.67 -22.43
N ASN A 381 11.12 -5.78 -22.24
CA ASN A 381 10.03 -6.23 -23.12
C ASN A 381 8.68 -5.62 -22.76
N LEU A 382 8.63 -4.80 -21.70
CA LEU A 382 7.46 -4.09 -21.24
C LEU A 382 7.59 -2.60 -21.61
N THR A 383 6.56 -2.04 -22.23
CA THR A 383 6.56 -0.63 -22.67
C THR A 383 6.06 0.33 -21.61
N ILE A 384 6.64 1.54 -21.57
CA ILE A 384 6.13 2.68 -20.79
C ILE A 384 5.68 3.75 -21.78
N ASP A 385 4.43 4.23 -21.69
CA ASP A 385 3.86 5.21 -22.60
C ASP A 385 2.79 6.08 -21.93
N ARG A 386 2.70 7.36 -22.32
CA ARG A 386 1.71 8.32 -21.79
C ARG A 386 1.75 8.45 -20.27
N ILE A 387 2.88 8.86 -19.76
CA ILE A 387 3.09 9.18 -18.34
C ILE A 387 3.10 10.70 -18.20
N THR A 388 2.28 11.22 -17.31
CA THR A 388 2.22 12.64 -17.02
C THR A 388 2.45 12.88 -15.52
N ILE A 389 3.45 13.70 -15.20
CA ILE A 389 3.76 14.06 -13.81
C ILE A 389 3.73 15.58 -13.70
N ASN A 390 2.74 16.10 -13.00
CA ASN A 390 2.47 17.51 -12.89
C ASN A 390 2.54 18.01 -11.46
N ASN A 391 3.11 19.21 -11.28
CA ASN A 391 3.10 19.93 -10.02
C ASN A 391 3.66 19.12 -8.84
N VAL A 392 4.96 18.80 -8.92
CA VAL A 392 5.71 18.20 -7.80
C VAL A 392 6.58 19.28 -7.17
N HIS A 393 6.42 19.53 -5.89
CA HIS A 393 7.13 20.62 -5.21
C HIS A 393 7.59 20.24 -3.81
N GLY A 394 8.64 20.88 -3.34
CA GLY A 394 9.18 20.72 -1.99
C GLY A 394 10.68 20.42 -1.94
N SER A 395 11.10 19.52 -1.05
CA SER A 395 12.52 19.27 -0.80
C SER A 395 12.90 17.79 -0.86
N THR A 396 14.10 17.51 -1.43
CA THR A 396 14.69 16.18 -1.37
C THR A 396 15.56 16.01 -0.11
N SER A 397 15.88 14.75 0.21
CA SER A 397 16.83 14.39 1.24
C SER A 397 18.29 14.65 0.81
N SER A 398 19.22 14.43 1.71
CA SER A 398 20.66 14.56 1.40
C SER A 398 21.25 13.34 0.68
N LYS A 399 20.52 12.24 0.56
CA LYS A 399 21.05 10.95 0.12
C LYS A 399 21.64 10.96 -1.28
N TYR A 400 20.93 11.56 -2.23
CA TYR A 400 21.38 11.68 -3.63
C TYR A 400 21.68 13.12 -4.06
N SER A 401 21.73 14.06 -3.09
CA SER A 401 22.04 15.46 -3.40
C SER A 401 23.35 15.56 -4.19
N PRO A 402 23.40 16.33 -5.31
CA PRO A 402 22.41 17.33 -5.74
C PRO A 402 21.27 16.82 -6.61
N ILE A 403 21.19 15.52 -6.87
CA ILE A 403 20.20 14.92 -7.76
C ILE A 403 18.84 14.87 -7.07
N SER A 404 17.79 15.31 -7.75
CA SER A 404 16.41 15.37 -7.22
C SER A 404 15.48 14.36 -7.87
N GLY A 405 15.90 13.69 -8.95
CA GLY A 405 15.08 12.69 -9.63
C GLY A 405 15.85 11.88 -10.65
N TYR A 406 15.21 10.81 -11.12
CA TYR A 406 15.79 9.79 -11.98
C TYR A 406 14.78 9.35 -13.04
N VAL A 407 15.05 9.61 -14.32
CA VAL A 407 14.18 9.21 -15.44
C VAL A 407 15.03 8.48 -16.47
N VAL A 408 15.13 7.16 -16.34
CA VAL A 408 16.03 6.34 -17.14
C VAL A 408 15.30 5.13 -17.70
N CYS A 409 15.13 5.13 -19.00
CA CYS A 409 14.58 4.02 -19.77
C CYS A 409 15.69 3.08 -20.27
N SER A 410 15.34 1.85 -20.56
CA SER A 410 16.26 0.88 -21.15
C SER A 410 16.53 1.14 -22.65
N SER A 411 15.54 1.70 -23.35
CA SER A 411 15.62 2.16 -24.75
C SER A 411 14.49 3.12 -25.04
N GLN A 412 14.73 4.09 -25.93
CA GLN A 412 13.68 5.00 -26.43
C GLN A 412 12.57 4.29 -27.22
N ASP A 413 12.86 3.11 -27.77
CA ASP A 413 11.87 2.35 -28.56
C ASP A 413 10.74 1.75 -27.71
N VAL A 414 10.99 1.58 -26.42
CA VAL A 414 10.05 0.93 -25.47
C VAL A 414 9.62 1.85 -24.32
N CYS A 415 10.03 3.11 -24.38
CA CYS A 415 9.76 4.08 -23.32
C CYS A 415 9.56 5.47 -23.94
N GLY A 416 8.33 5.94 -23.99
CA GLY A 416 8.01 7.20 -24.65
C GLY A 416 6.91 7.98 -23.96
N ASN A 417 6.69 9.21 -24.44
CA ASN A 417 5.63 10.10 -23.99
C ASN A 417 5.59 10.24 -22.44
N ILE A 418 6.78 10.45 -21.84
CA ILE A 418 6.92 10.80 -20.43
C ILE A 418 7.00 12.32 -20.34
N GLU A 419 6.01 12.92 -19.75
CA GLU A 419 5.87 14.37 -19.66
C GLU A 419 5.96 14.83 -18.20
N LEU A 420 6.91 15.72 -17.91
CA LEU A 420 7.06 16.38 -16.62
C LEU A 420 6.71 17.85 -16.74
N ASN A 421 5.84 18.35 -15.87
CA ASN A 421 5.46 19.76 -15.85
C ASN A 421 5.38 20.29 -14.41
N GLY A 422 5.80 21.54 -14.20
CA GLY A 422 5.66 22.21 -12.90
C GLY A 422 6.46 21.53 -11.80
N ILE A 423 7.67 21.06 -12.08
CA ILE A 423 8.57 20.51 -11.08
C ILE A 423 9.29 21.66 -10.38
N ASP A 424 9.11 21.78 -9.07
CA ASP A 424 9.73 22.81 -8.22
C ASP A 424 10.30 22.17 -6.95
N VAL A 425 11.46 21.56 -7.10
CA VAL A 425 12.09 20.72 -6.06
C VAL A 425 13.49 21.23 -5.76
N VAL A 426 13.81 21.40 -4.48
CA VAL A 426 15.10 21.87 -4.00
C VAL A 426 15.84 20.77 -3.28
N SER A 427 17.10 20.51 -3.67
CA SER A 427 17.98 19.61 -2.92
C SER A 427 18.73 20.37 -1.80
N PRO A 428 19.25 19.69 -0.77
CA PRO A 428 20.04 20.31 0.30
C PRO A 428 21.29 21.06 -0.17
N SER A 429 21.83 20.76 -1.37
CA SER A 429 22.93 21.49 -1.99
C SER A 429 22.52 22.88 -2.53
N GLY A 430 21.22 23.19 -2.55
CA GLY A 430 20.67 24.39 -3.16
C GLY A 430 20.46 24.31 -4.68
N ASN A 431 20.78 23.17 -5.32
CA ASN A 431 20.42 22.93 -6.71
C ASN A 431 18.93 22.62 -6.81
N THR A 432 18.31 23.07 -7.89
CA THR A 432 16.90 22.86 -8.18
C THR A 432 16.74 21.98 -9.41
N ASN A 433 15.79 21.04 -9.35
CA ASN A 433 15.33 20.23 -10.48
C ASN A 433 16.46 19.57 -11.28
N LEU A 434 17.51 19.08 -10.61
CA LEU A 434 18.59 18.34 -11.27
C LEU A 434 18.22 16.85 -11.31
N PHE A 435 18.12 16.30 -12.51
CA PHE A 435 17.68 14.93 -12.74
C PHE A 435 18.72 14.15 -13.53
N THR A 436 18.86 12.86 -13.23
CA THR A 436 19.55 11.93 -14.12
C THR A 436 18.58 11.47 -15.20
N CYS A 437 18.92 11.67 -16.47
CA CYS A 437 18.10 11.28 -17.60
C CYS A 437 18.84 10.31 -18.53
N GLY A 438 18.12 9.32 -19.08
CA GLY A 438 18.69 8.37 -20.06
C GLY A 438 17.62 7.71 -20.92
N ASN A 439 17.86 7.65 -22.23
CA ASN A 439 16.97 7.03 -23.22
C ASN A 439 15.53 7.57 -23.19
N VAL A 440 15.34 8.87 -22.95
CA VAL A 440 14.05 9.55 -22.91
C VAL A 440 14.04 10.75 -23.86
N ASP A 441 12.86 11.22 -24.24
CA ASP A 441 12.69 12.48 -24.97
C ASP A 441 12.74 13.66 -24.00
N GLU A 442 13.91 14.29 -23.87
CA GLU A 442 14.11 15.40 -22.95
C GLU A 442 13.26 16.62 -23.30
N SER A 443 12.73 16.73 -24.53
CA SER A 443 11.87 17.84 -24.93
C SER A 443 10.51 17.84 -24.23
N LEU A 444 10.12 16.71 -23.61
CA LEU A 444 8.90 16.54 -22.83
C LEU A 444 9.14 16.74 -21.31
N LEU A 445 10.41 16.88 -20.89
CA LEU A 445 10.78 17.00 -19.48
C LEU A 445 10.91 18.49 -19.10
N HIS A 446 9.77 19.15 -18.95
CA HIS A 446 9.75 20.59 -18.74
C HIS A 446 10.12 21.01 -17.31
N GLY A 447 10.96 22.01 -17.20
CA GLY A 447 11.32 22.61 -15.92
C GLY A 447 12.38 21.85 -15.11
N ILE A 448 12.99 20.81 -15.68
CA ILE A 448 14.11 20.10 -15.07
C ILE A 448 15.42 20.31 -15.84
N ASN A 449 16.53 20.01 -15.19
CA ASN A 449 17.86 20.00 -15.77
C ASN A 449 18.36 18.55 -15.82
N CYS A 450 18.47 17.99 -17.01
CA CYS A 450 18.97 16.63 -17.20
C CYS A 450 20.52 16.60 -17.18
N ILE A 451 21.06 15.65 -16.45
CA ILE A 451 22.44 15.17 -16.60
C ILE A 451 22.43 13.77 -17.18
N SER A 452 23.41 13.49 -18.05
CA SER A 452 23.51 12.16 -18.67
C SER A 452 23.85 11.09 -17.63
N THR A 453 23.34 9.88 -17.83
CA THR A 453 23.73 8.68 -17.05
C THR A 453 25.23 8.37 -17.11
N ASN A 454 25.95 8.92 -18.09
CA ASN A 454 27.40 8.75 -18.25
C ASN A 454 28.23 9.78 -17.45
N ASP A 455 27.60 10.82 -16.90
CA ASP A 455 28.26 11.89 -16.15
C ASP A 455 28.23 11.69 -14.64
N GLY A 456 27.47 10.69 -14.15
CA GLY A 456 27.44 10.28 -12.75
C GLY A 456 28.56 9.29 -12.46
N SER A 457 29.64 9.77 -11.84
CA SER A 457 30.65 8.89 -11.24
C SER A 457 30.03 7.96 -10.19
N ASP A 458 30.38 6.68 -10.26
CA ASP A 458 30.12 5.59 -9.31
C ASP A 458 30.02 5.96 -7.83
#